data_003433fdb40c7a4ff29e5722ee08062e
#
_entry.id   003433fdb40c7a4ff29e5722ee08062e
#
_cell.length_a   1.000
_cell.length_b   1.000
_cell.length_c   1.000
_cell.angle_alpha   90.00
_cell.angle_beta   90.00
_cell.angle_gamma   90.00
#
_symmetry.space_group_name_H-M   'P 1'
#
loop_
_entity.id
_entity.type
_entity.pdbx_description
1 polymer ?
#
loop_
_entity_poly.entity_id
_entity_poly.type
_entity_poly.pdbx_seq_one_letter_code
_entity_poly.pdbx_strand_id
1 'polypeptide(L)'
;MSETATDPVPHPTPEHRLLNVFVGQWAAEGDSYTGEPSPGQPHRSTVNWRSDESYAWLPGEFFLEHRFDALAGDRALRGIEILGYDSATNSYFADFFENYGFRPKYQVSVRGREWTFVADSSRATVLFSEDGNRMTVHWDWRPDGEDWQPLCDRTATKRQTLA
;
A
#
# COMPACT_ATOMS: atom_id res chain seq x y z
N MET A 1 43.59 3.60 28.63
CA MET A 1 42.29 4.23 28.46
C MET A 1 41.71 3.68 27.19
N SER A 2 40.74 2.74 27.32
CA SER A 2 40.04 2.19 26.14
C SER A 2 38.94 3.16 25.74
N GLU A 3 39.10 3.83 24.60
CA GLU A 3 38.01 4.51 23.94
C GLU A 3 36.97 3.44 23.56
N THR A 4 35.82 3.48 24.21
CA THR A 4 34.66 2.76 23.77
C THR A 4 34.21 3.42 22.46
N ALA A 5 34.55 2.80 21.33
CA ALA A 5 33.97 3.16 20.05
C ALA A 5 32.47 3.04 20.19
N THR A 6 31.75 4.17 20.23
CA THR A 6 30.31 4.20 20.11
C THR A 6 29.99 3.77 18.69
N ASP A 7 29.27 2.65 18.53
CA ASP A 7 28.76 2.26 17.22
C ASP A 7 27.97 3.41 16.60
N PRO A 8 28.20 3.72 15.32
CA PRO A 8 27.52 4.83 14.68
C PRO A 8 25.98 4.61 14.71
N VAL A 9 25.26 5.64 15.11
CA VAL A 9 23.79 5.59 15.10
C VAL A 9 23.31 5.39 13.66
N PRO A 10 22.47 4.38 13.39
CA PRO A 10 21.96 4.14 12.05
C PRO A 10 21.14 5.34 11.53
N HIS A 11 21.25 5.61 10.23
CA HIS A 11 20.49 6.65 9.54
C HIS A 11 19.80 6.07 8.31
N PRO A 12 18.60 6.61 7.94
CA PRO A 12 17.94 6.20 6.71
C PRO A 12 18.83 6.43 5.48
N THR A 13 18.81 5.47 4.57
CA THR A 13 19.52 5.53 3.30
C THR A 13 18.66 6.18 2.19
N PRO A 14 19.22 6.48 1.00
CA PRO A 14 18.42 6.93 -0.13
C PRO A 14 17.27 5.99 -0.50
N GLU A 15 17.44 4.68 -0.32
CA GLU A 15 16.39 3.68 -0.58
C GLU A 15 15.21 3.86 0.36
N HIS A 16 15.43 4.10 1.66
CA HIS A 16 14.35 4.42 2.60
C HIS A 16 13.56 5.66 2.13
N ARG A 17 14.27 6.68 1.64
CA ARG A 17 13.67 7.95 1.22
C ARG A 17 12.82 7.85 -0.04
N LEU A 18 12.97 6.80 -0.86
CA LEU A 18 12.06 6.57 -1.99
C LEU A 18 10.61 6.40 -1.54
N LEU A 19 10.38 5.87 -0.34
CA LEU A 19 9.06 5.74 0.26
C LEU A 19 8.39 7.11 0.51
N ASN A 20 9.14 8.20 0.50
CA ASN A 20 8.61 9.54 0.73
C ASN A 20 7.55 9.96 -0.30
N VAL A 21 7.51 9.32 -1.46
CA VAL A 21 6.50 9.57 -2.48
C VAL A 21 5.07 9.33 -1.97
N PHE A 22 4.90 8.42 -1.01
CA PHE A 22 3.61 8.12 -0.39
C PHE A 22 3.16 9.17 0.64
N VAL A 23 4.09 9.88 1.29
CA VAL A 23 3.81 10.75 2.43
C VAL A 23 2.74 11.79 2.11
N GLY A 24 1.75 11.89 2.97
CA GLY A 24 0.67 12.87 2.88
C GLY A 24 -0.70 12.32 3.23
N GLN A 25 -1.71 13.15 3.01
CA GLN A 25 -3.11 12.80 3.15
C GLN A 25 -3.70 12.57 1.76
N TRP A 26 -4.48 11.49 1.61
CA TRP A 26 -5.01 11.06 0.34
C TRP A 26 -6.50 10.78 0.44
N ALA A 27 -7.24 11.12 -0.61
CA ALA A 27 -8.63 10.70 -0.79
C ALA A 27 -8.68 9.80 -2.02
N ALA A 28 -9.21 8.60 -1.86
CA ALA A 28 -9.33 7.65 -2.96
C ALA A 28 -10.79 7.31 -3.27
N GLU A 29 -11.06 7.06 -4.52
CA GLU A 29 -12.35 6.60 -5.04
C GLU A 29 -12.14 5.63 -6.20
N GLY A 30 -13.10 4.74 -6.41
CA GLY A 30 -13.06 3.74 -7.46
C GLY A 30 -14.11 2.66 -7.28
N ASP A 31 -13.79 1.47 -7.77
CA ASP A 31 -14.69 0.33 -7.76
C ASP A 31 -14.02 -0.89 -7.12
N SER A 32 -14.78 -1.59 -6.29
CA SER A 32 -14.41 -2.88 -5.74
C SER A 32 -15.32 -3.97 -6.30
N TYR A 33 -14.71 -5.05 -6.79
CA TYR A 33 -15.45 -6.19 -7.32
C TYR A 33 -16.08 -7.01 -6.19
N THR A 34 -17.30 -7.50 -6.43
CA THR A 34 -18.05 -8.31 -5.47
C THR A 34 -18.49 -9.64 -6.09
N GLY A 35 -18.69 -10.64 -5.23
CA GLY A 35 -19.16 -11.97 -5.64
C GLY A 35 -18.10 -12.77 -6.41
N GLU A 36 -18.48 -14.01 -6.72
CA GLU A 36 -17.68 -14.93 -7.53
C GLU A 36 -18.03 -14.77 -9.01
N PRO A 37 -17.06 -14.91 -9.94
CA PRO A 37 -17.36 -15.04 -11.35
C PRO A 37 -18.23 -16.28 -11.58
N SER A 38 -19.25 -16.16 -12.41
CA SER A 38 -20.09 -17.31 -12.77
C SER A 38 -20.13 -17.52 -14.28
N PRO A 39 -20.39 -18.76 -14.74
CA PRO A 39 -20.59 -19.04 -16.14
C PRO A 39 -21.71 -18.16 -16.72
N GLY A 40 -21.43 -17.42 -17.80
CA GLY A 40 -22.36 -16.48 -18.41
C GLY A 40 -22.35 -15.06 -17.84
N GLN A 41 -21.65 -14.83 -16.73
CA GLN A 41 -21.36 -13.50 -16.20
C GLN A 41 -19.84 -13.32 -16.02
N PRO A 42 -19.10 -13.03 -17.10
CA PRO A 42 -17.64 -12.89 -17.04
C PRO A 42 -17.18 -11.65 -16.27
N HIS A 43 -18.09 -10.71 -16.03
CA HIS A 43 -17.82 -9.52 -15.25
C HIS A 43 -18.57 -9.59 -13.91
N ARG A 44 -17.79 -9.58 -12.83
CA ARG A 44 -18.32 -9.48 -11.48
C ARG A 44 -18.97 -8.11 -11.27
N SER A 45 -20.00 -8.06 -10.45
CA SER A 45 -20.58 -6.79 -10.01
C SER A 45 -19.57 -5.97 -9.24
N THR A 46 -19.68 -4.65 -9.29
CA THR A 46 -18.87 -3.72 -8.52
C THR A 46 -19.70 -2.96 -7.51
N VAL A 47 -19.06 -2.56 -6.43
CA VAL A 47 -19.54 -1.55 -5.48
C VAL A 47 -18.58 -0.39 -5.46
N ASN A 48 -19.05 0.79 -5.13
CA ASN A 48 -18.22 1.97 -5.03
C ASN A 48 -17.20 1.80 -3.89
N TRP A 49 -15.94 2.17 -4.17
CA TRP A 49 -14.87 2.32 -3.19
C TRP A 49 -14.62 3.79 -2.91
N ARG A 50 -14.48 4.14 -1.65
CA ARG A 50 -13.93 5.43 -1.23
C ARG A 50 -13.11 5.24 0.04
N SER A 51 -12.03 5.99 0.17
CA SER A 51 -11.19 5.95 1.37
C SER A 51 -10.53 7.29 1.67
N ASP A 52 -10.29 7.50 2.97
CA ASP A 52 -9.38 8.49 3.49
C ASP A 52 -8.14 7.77 4.00
N GLU A 53 -6.97 8.19 3.52
CA GLU A 53 -5.71 7.51 3.79
C GLU A 53 -4.64 8.52 4.19
N SER A 54 -3.73 8.09 5.05
CA SER A 54 -2.56 8.89 5.44
C SER A 54 -1.31 8.05 5.45
N TYR A 55 -0.21 8.65 5.03
CA TYR A 55 1.13 8.08 5.13
C TYR A 55 2.03 9.06 5.87
N ALA A 56 2.66 8.61 6.94
CA ALA A 56 3.55 9.41 7.75
C ALA A 56 4.76 8.59 8.23
N TRP A 57 5.91 9.22 8.29
CA TRP A 57 7.10 8.60 8.85
C TRP A 57 6.94 8.35 10.36
N LEU A 58 7.34 7.17 10.81
CA LEU A 58 7.59 6.91 12.22
C LEU A 58 8.89 7.62 12.65
N PRO A 59 9.05 7.91 13.95
CA PRO A 59 10.28 8.51 14.46
C PRO A 59 11.53 7.75 14.00
N GLY A 60 12.54 8.45 13.51
CA GLY A 60 13.75 7.90 12.93
C GLY A 60 13.70 7.72 11.42
N GLU A 61 12.52 7.78 10.80
CA GLU A 61 12.28 7.74 9.34
C GLU A 61 12.80 6.48 8.63
N PHE A 62 12.78 5.34 9.34
CA PHE A 62 13.06 4.02 8.74
C PHE A 62 11.79 3.34 8.24
N PHE A 63 10.64 3.63 8.87
CA PHE A 63 9.36 3.01 8.59
C PHE A 63 8.29 4.06 8.34
N LEU A 64 7.45 3.79 7.36
CA LEU A 64 6.31 4.60 6.98
C LEU A 64 5.02 3.94 7.47
N GLU A 65 4.20 4.64 8.24
CA GLU A 65 2.89 4.18 8.64
C GLU A 65 1.83 4.66 7.64
N HIS A 66 1.11 3.73 7.07
CA HIS A 66 -0.09 3.96 6.28
C HIS A 66 -1.31 3.65 7.13
N ARG A 67 -2.24 4.59 7.24
CA ARG A 67 -3.55 4.40 7.86
C ARG A 67 -4.62 4.57 6.79
N PHE A 68 -5.65 3.72 6.83
CA PHE A 68 -6.76 3.82 5.91
C PHE A 68 -8.09 3.61 6.61
N ASP A 69 -9.09 4.38 6.17
CA ASP A 69 -10.50 4.26 6.52
C ASP A 69 -11.30 4.25 5.23
N ALA A 70 -11.82 3.09 4.87
CA ALA A 70 -12.43 2.85 3.57
C ALA A 70 -13.84 2.30 3.69
N LEU A 71 -14.64 2.54 2.66
CA LEU A 71 -15.94 1.90 2.43
C LEU A 71 -15.94 1.27 1.04
N ALA A 72 -16.25 -0.02 0.99
CA ALA A 72 -16.57 -0.75 -0.23
C ALA A 72 -18.08 -1.04 -0.22
N GLY A 73 -18.87 -0.22 -0.90
CA GLY A 73 -20.31 -0.20 -0.70
C GLY A 73 -20.66 0.26 0.72
N ASP A 74 -21.27 -0.63 1.51
CA ASP A 74 -21.58 -0.43 2.94
C ASP A 74 -20.58 -1.11 3.89
N ARG A 75 -19.60 -1.85 3.35
CA ARG A 75 -18.59 -2.57 4.11
C ARG A 75 -17.44 -1.67 4.50
N ALA A 76 -17.27 -1.41 5.79
CA ALA A 76 -16.13 -0.64 6.31
C ALA A 76 -14.86 -1.49 6.37
N LEU A 77 -13.76 -0.96 5.85
CA LEU A 77 -12.43 -1.55 5.89
C LEU A 77 -11.46 -0.52 6.49
N ARG A 78 -10.87 -0.86 7.64
CA ARG A 78 -9.97 0.01 8.37
C ARG A 78 -8.73 -0.73 8.79
N GLY A 79 -7.60 -0.07 8.76
CA GLY A 79 -6.37 -0.69 9.20
C GLY A 79 -5.16 0.19 9.09
N ILE A 80 -4.03 -0.46 9.27
CA ILE A 80 -2.70 0.13 9.11
C ILE A 80 -1.82 -0.78 8.26
N GLU A 81 -0.83 -0.18 7.65
CA GLU A 81 0.24 -0.88 6.96
C GLU A 81 1.56 -0.22 7.35
N ILE A 82 2.57 -1.01 7.63
CA ILE A 82 3.93 -0.51 7.87
C ILE A 82 4.79 -0.86 6.68
N LEU A 83 5.30 0.16 6.01
CA LEU A 83 6.22 0.03 4.88
C LEU A 83 7.65 0.31 5.36
N GLY A 84 8.61 -0.41 4.80
CA GLY A 84 10.01 -0.22 5.11
C GLY A 84 10.92 -0.77 4.03
N TYR A 85 12.21 -0.49 4.20
CA TYR A 85 13.28 -1.04 3.40
C TYR A 85 14.19 -1.88 4.28
N ASP A 86 14.46 -3.10 3.86
CA ASP A 86 15.42 -4.00 4.50
C ASP A 86 16.74 -3.97 3.75
N SER A 87 17.75 -3.34 4.34
CA SER A 87 19.08 -3.23 3.76
C SER A 87 19.83 -4.57 3.73
N ALA A 88 19.46 -5.54 4.57
CA ALA A 88 20.08 -6.86 4.56
C ALA A 88 19.69 -7.67 3.32
N THR A 89 18.49 -7.49 2.83
CA THR A 89 17.94 -8.17 1.62
C THR A 89 17.83 -7.26 0.41
N ASN A 90 18.13 -5.96 0.55
CA ASN A 90 17.94 -4.93 -0.47
C ASN A 90 16.52 -4.93 -1.07
N SER A 91 15.53 -5.07 -0.21
CA SER A 91 14.13 -5.16 -0.63
C SER A 91 13.21 -4.31 0.24
N TYR A 92 12.10 -3.86 -0.35
CA TYR A 92 11.02 -3.22 0.39
C TYR A 92 10.03 -4.26 0.90
N PHE A 93 9.34 -3.93 1.97
CA PHE A 93 8.27 -4.75 2.53
C PHE A 93 7.11 -3.88 2.98
N ALA A 94 5.94 -4.50 3.13
CA ALA A 94 4.77 -3.90 3.75
C ALA A 94 4.05 -4.96 4.59
N ASP A 95 3.86 -4.65 5.87
CA ASP A 95 3.10 -5.46 6.82
C ASP A 95 1.73 -4.82 7.02
N PHE A 96 0.67 -5.50 6.62
CA PHE A 96 -0.69 -5.01 6.55
C PHE A 96 -1.58 -5.63 7.63
N PHE A 97 -2.42 -4.81 8.27
CA PHE A 97 -3.36 -5.24 9.32
C PHE A 97 -4.69 -4.54 9.13
N GLU A 98 -5.78 -5.30 9.10
CA GLU A 98 -7.09 -4.72 8.90
C GLU A 98 -8.16 -5.31 9.83
N ASN A 99 -9.33 -4.67 9.88
CA ASN A 99 -10.37 -4.92 10.89
C ASN A 99 -11.14 -6.25 10.77
N TYR A 100 -10.86 -7.06 9.75
CA TYR A 100 -11.38 -8.43 9.62
C TYR A 100 -10.35 -9.49 10.01
N GLY A 101 -9.17 -9.07 10.46
CA GLY A 101 -8.11 -9.94 10.95
C GLY A 101 -7.14 -10.43 9.89
N PHE A 102 -7.20 -9.93 8.66
CA PHE A 102 -6.21 -10.26 7.64
C PHE A 102 -4.89 -9.52 7.89
N ARG A 103 -3.80 -10.25 7.75
CA ARG A 103 -2.43 -9.80 7.99
C ARG A 103 -1.48 -10.20 6.88
N PRO A 104 -1.73 -9.84 5.62
CA PRO A 104 -0.79 -10.17 4.58
C PRO A 104 0.54 -9.44 4.77
N LYS A 105 1.63 -10.12 4.41
CA LYS A 105 2.96 -9.55 4.31
C LYS A 105 3.30 -9.44 2.84
N TYR A 106 3.57 -8.22 2.40
CA TYR A 106 3.90 -7.94 1.02
C TYR A 106 5.40 -7.83 0.83
N GLN A 107 5.91 -8.47 -0.21
CA GLN A 107 7.15 -8.07 -0.84
C GLN A 107 6.85 -6.90 -1.77
N VAL A 108 7.64 -5.85 -1.66
CA VAL A 108 7.41 -4.62 -2.39
C VAL A 108 8.62 -4.31 -3.26
N SER A 109 8.37 -3.88 -4.47
CA SER A 109 9.39 -3.46 -5.41
C SER A 109 8.97 -2.16 -6.10
N VAL A 110 9.95 -1.41 -6.59
CA VAL A 110 9.72 -0.16 -7.31
C VAL A 110 10.50 -0.15 -8.61
N ARG A 111 9.85 0.34 -9.65
CA ARG A 111 10.44 0.60 -10.95
C ARG A 111 9.94 1.94 -11.49
N GLY A 112 10.81 2.94 -11.46
CA GLY A 112 10.38 4.30 -11.78
C GLY A 112 9.32 4.80 -10.81
N ARG A 113 8.12 5.11 -11.32
CA ARG A 113 6.97 5.57 -10.53
C ARG A 113 5.98 4.47 -10.17
N GLU A 114 6.27 3.24 -10.54
CA GLU A 114 5.42 2.09 -10.30
C GLU A 114 5.94 1.28 -9.11
N TRP A 115 5.07 1.06 -8.14
CA TRP A 115 5.28 0.21 -6.98
C TRP A 115 4.43 -1.04 -7.09
N THR A 116 5.01 -2.19 -6.80
CA THR A 116 4.33 -3.49 -6.84
C THR A 116 4.39 -4.14 -5.47
N PHE A 117 3.24 -4.57 -4.97
CA PHE A 117 3.05 -5.25 -3.69
C PHE A 117 2.58 -6.67 -3.98
N VAL A 118 3.26 -7.68 -3.46
CA VAL A 118 2.90 -9.09 -3.73
C VAL A 118 2.91 -9.89 -2.44
N ALA A 119 1.78 -10.52 -2.15
CA ALA A 119 1.61 -11.54 -1.11
C ALA A 119 1.04 -12.83 -1.76
N ASP A 120 0.82 -13.87 -0.96
CA ASP A 120 0.37 -15.17 -1.47
C ASP A 120 -0.98 -15.10 -2.20
N SER A 121 -1.93 -14.33 -1.65
CA SER A 121 -3.30 -14.28 -2.14
C SER A 121 -3.75 -12.90 -2.61
N SER A 122 -2.91 -11.89 -2.53
CA SER A 122 -3.22 -10.53 -2.98
C SER A 122 -1.99 -9.83 -3.54
N ARG A 123 -2.22 -8.98 -4.51
CA ARG A 123 -1.18 -8.13 -5.09
C ARG A 123 -1.75 -6.79 -5.52
N ALA A 124 -0.91 -5.77 -5.51
CA ALA A 124 -1.28 -4.45 -5.99
C ALA A 124 -0.19 -3.85 -6.87
N THR A 125 -0.63 -3.01 -7.78
CA THR A 125 0.22 -2.09 -8.54
C THR A 125 -0.22 -0.66 -8.23
N VAL A 126 0.73 0.18 -7.84
CA VAL A 126 0.52 1.59 -7.54
C VAL A 126 1.37 2.42 -8.49
N LEU A 127 0.74 3.24 -9.31
CA LEU A 127 1.42 4.13 -10.25
C LEU A 127 1.22 5.59 -9.84
N PHE A 128 2.30 6.29 -9.57
CA PHE A 128 2.28 7.72 -9.29
C PHE A 128 2.29 8.56 -10.57
N SER A 129 1.55 9.66 -10.54
CA SER A 129 1.66 10.73 -11.57
C SER A 129 3.04 11.41 -11.49
N GLU A 130 3.42 12.13 -12.54
CA GLU A 130 4.72 12.81 -12.59
C GLU A 130 4.90 13.83 -11.46
N ASP A 131 3.85 14.54 -11.08
CA ASP A 131 3.86 15.51 -9.99
C ASP A 131 3.75 14.88 -8.60
N GLY A 132 3.53 13.56 -8.52
CA GLY A 132 3.38 12.83 -7.25
C GLY A 132 2.06 13.07 -6.51
N ASN A 133 1.10 13.76 -7.11
CA ASN A 133 -0.16 14.14 -6.46
C ASN A 133 -1.33 13.19 -6.73
N ARG A 134 -1.11 12.16 -7.53
CA ARG A 134 -2.11 11.13 -7.86
C ARG A 134 -1.47 9.75 -7.85
N MET A 135 -2.19 8.78 -7.32
CA MET A 135 -1.91 7.34 -7.44
C MET A 135 -3.06 6.67 -8.18
N THR A 136 -2.77 5.83 -9.15
CA THR A 136 -3.69 4.80 -9.62
C THR A 136 -3.31 3.48 -8.97
N VAL A 137 -4.28 2.80 -8.39
CA VAL A 137 -4.07 1.58 -7.61
C VAL A 137 -4.96 0.48 -8.18
N HIS A 138 -4.34 -0.62 -8.54
CA HIS A 138 -5.03 -1.83 -8.99
C HIS A 138 -4.69 -2.97 -8.05
N TRP A 139 -5.72 -3.62 -7.48
CA TRP A 139 -5.59 -4.81 -6.66
C TRP A 139 -6.15 -6.03 -7.38
N ASP A 140 -5.41 -7.12 -7.29
CA ASP A 140 -5.86 -8.47 -7.61
C ASP A 140 -5.86 -9.33 -6.34
N TRP A 141 -6.68 -10.36 -6.34
CA TRP A 141 -6.64 -11.42 -5.35
C TRP A 141 -6.76 -12.79 -6.02
N ARG A 142 -6.41 -13.84 -5.30
CA ARG A 142 -6.67 -15.21 -5.72
C ARG A 142 -6.97 -16.09 -4.52
N PRO A 143 -7.98 -16.97 -4.59
CA PRO A 143 -8.10 -18.13 -3.71
C PRO A 143 -6.92 -19.08 -3.89
N ASP A 144 -6.65 -19.92 -2.90
CA ASP A 144 -5.58 -20.93 -2.97
C ASP A 144 -5.69 -21.79 -4.22
N GLY A 145 -4.63 -21.78 -5.03
CA GLY A 145 -4.52 -22.60 -6.26
C GLY A 145 -5.34 -22.11 -7.47
N GLU A 146 -5.95 -20.95 -7.38
CA GLU A 146 -6.71 -20.33 -8.47
C GLU A 146 -5.95 -19.22 -9.18
N ASP A 147 -6.51 -18.75 -10.29
CA ASP A 147 -5.96 -17.63 -11.06
C ASP A 147 -6.21 -16.28 -10.37
N TRP A 148 -5.37 -15.31 -10.66
CA TRP A 148 -5.55 -13.94 -10.22
C TRP A 148 -6.81 -13.31 -10.79
N GLN A 149 -7.59 -12.65 -9.94
CA GLN A 149 -8.84 -11.98 -10.27
C GLN A 149 -8.80 -10.52 -9.83
N PRO A 150 -9.37 -9.58 -10.61
CA PRO A 150 -9.48 -8.19 -10.19
C PRO A 150 -10.23 -8.07 -8.86
N LEU A 151 -9.71 -7.25 -7.95
CA LEU A 151 -10.32 -6.99 -6.65
C LEU A 151 -10.82 -5.55 -6.53
N CYS A 152 -9.99 -4.57 -6.89
CA CYS A 152 -10.31 -3.16 -6.72
C CYS A 152 -9.47 -2.30 -7.66
N ASP A 153 -10.12 -1.32 -8.26
CA ASP A 153 -9.46 -0.25 -9.01
C ASP A 153 -9.82 1.09 -8.39
N ARG A 154 -8.83 1.90 -8.05
CA ARG A 154 -9.05 3.20 -7.43
C ARG A 154 -8.02 4.23 -7.86
N THR A 155 -8.42 5.49 -7.77
CA THR A 155 -7.54 6.64 -7.91
C THR A 155 -7.50 7.40 -6.60
N ALA A 156 -6.30 7.62 -6.07
CA ALA A 156 -6.07 8.44 -4.89
C ALA A 156 -5.50 9.78 -5.31
N THR A 157 -6.02 10.84 -4.73
CA THR A 157 -5.56 12.21 -4.95
C THR A 157 -5.04 12.77 -3.64
N LYS A 158 -3.82 13.33 -3.68
CA LYS A 158 -3.22 13.95 -2.50
C LYS A 158 -3.99 15.21 -2.12
N ARG A 159 -4.37 15.30 -0.86
CA ARG A 159 -4.98 16.52 -0.34
C ARG A 159 -3.93 17.60 -0.19
N GLN A 160 -4.24 18.79 -0.69
CA GLN A 160 -3.38 19.95 -0.50
C GLN A 160 -3.42 20.35 0.97
N THR A 161 -2.24 20.58 1.57
CA THR A 161 -2.16 21.20 2.88
C THR A 161 -2.58 22.66 2.71
N LEU A 162 -3.67 23.07 3.39
CA LEU A 162 -4.03 24.48 3.46
C LEU A 162 -2.92 25.22 4.23
N ALA A 163 -2.29 26.15 3.56
CA ALA A 163 -1.29 27.01 4.17
C ALA A 163 -1.94 28.01 5.15
#